data_c1e35994f28c0713019d1d9639c7a10c
#
_entry.id   c1e35994f28c0713019d1d9639c7a10c
#
_cell.length_a   1.000
_cell.length_b   1.000
_cell.length_c   1.000
_cell.angle_alpha   90.00
_cell.angle_beta   90.00
_cell.angle_gamma   90.00
#
_symmetry.space_group_name_H-M   'P 1'
#
loop_
_entity.id
_entity.type
_entity.pdbx_description
1 polymer ?
#
loop_
_entity_poly.entity_id
_entity_poly.type
_entity_poly.pdbx_seq_one_letter_code
_entity_poly.pdbx_strand_id
1 'polypeptide(L)' 'MQAQAGDKLTVRGRHQGDEDRHGTIIRVEGENGEPPYLVRWRDEHESVFFPASGTEVEHHASPGAAG' A
#
# COMPACT_ATOMS: atom_id res chain seq x y z
N MET A 1 2.89 4.08 -10.86
CA MET A 1 3.30 3.56 -9.55
C MET A 1 3.50 2.06 -9.64
N GLN A 2 4.55 1.57 -9.07
CA GLN A 2 4.82 0.14 -9.07
C GLN A 2 4.99 -0.34 -7.65
N ALA A 3 4.38 -1.46 -7.34
CA ALA A 3 4.45 -2.05 -6.02
C ALA A 3 4.31 -3.55 -6.13
N GLN A 4 4.55 -4.24 -5.03
CA GLN A 4 4.44 -5.69 -5.01
C GLN A 4 3.89 -6.15 -3.67
N ALA A 5 3.46 -7.39 -3.65
CA ALA A 5 2.94 -7.98 -2.42
C ALA A 5 3.99 -7.87 -1.31
N GLY A 6 3.55 -7.46 -0.15
CA GLY A 6 4.43 -7.25 0.98
C GLY A 6 4.81 -5.80 1.21
N ASP A 7 4.60 -4.94 0.21
CA ASP A 7 4.90 -3.53 0.37
C ASP A 7 3.91 -2.88 1.32
N LYS A 8 4.39 -1.90 2.05
CA LYS A 8 3.54 -1.10 2.94
C LYS A 8 3.00 0.10 2.20
N LEU A 9 1.79 0.46 2.54
CA LEU A 9 1.09 1.55 1.88
C LEU A 9 0.64 2.55 2.93
N THR A 10 0.87 3.82 2.67
CA THR A 10 0.39 4.90 3.52
C THR A 10 -0.43 5.86 2.69
N VAL A 11 -1.66 6.07 3.09
CA VAL A 11 -2.53 7.06 2.47
C VAL A 11 -2.62 8.23 3.42
N ARG A 12 -2.13 9.38 2.96
CA ARG A 12 -2.10 10.58 3.79
C ARG A 12 -3.50 11.13 4.00
N GLY A 13 -3.76 11.56 5.20
CA GLY A 13 -4.99 12.28 5.48
C GLY A 13 -5.04 13.57 4.70
N ARG A 14 -6.21 13.93 4.23
CA ARG A 14 -6.37 15.10 3.37
C ARG A 14 -6.62 16.39 4.14
N HIS A 15 -7.14 16.26 5.32
CA HIS A 15 -7.52 17.42 6.14
C HIS A 15 -6.75 17.40 7.43
N GLN A 16 -6.53 18.56 7.96
CA GLN A 16 -5.88 18.67 9.24
C GLN A 16 -6.69 17.88 10.27
N GLY A 17 -6.03 17.03 11.00
CA GLY A 17 -6.70 16.19 11.95
C GLY A 17 -7.05 14.80 11.45
N ASP A 18 -7.02 14.60 10.14
CA ASP A 18 -7.24 13.27 9.59
C ASP A 18 -6.01 12.41 9.81
N GLU A 19 -6.24 11.19 10.19
CA GLU A 19 -5.13 10.27 10.37
C GLU A 19 -4.76 9.63 9.04
N ASP A 20 -3.48 9.34 8.89
CA ASP A 20 -3.02 8.57 7.75
C ASP A 20 -3.52 7.14 7.89
N ARG A 21 -3.80 6.51 6.76
CA ARG A 21 -4.20 5.11 6.75
C ARG A 21 -3.01 4.28 6.34
N HIS A 22 -2.85 3.16 7.02
CA HIS A 22 -1.74 2.25 6.74
C HIS A 22 -2.27 0.88 6.35
N GLY A 23 -1.66 0.30 5.35
CA GLY A 23 -2.03 -1.03 4.91
C GLY A 23 -0.85 -1.77 4.35
N THR A 24 -1.07 -3.04 4.04
CA THR A 24 -0.07 -3.89 3.41
C THR A 24 -0.66 -4.43 2.12
N ILE A 25 0.09 -4.31 1.05
CA ILE A 25 -0.32 -4.87 -0.23
C ILE A 25 -0.17 -6.38 -0.14
N ILE A 26 -1.27 -7.09 -0.32
CA ILE A 26 -1.23 -8.55 -0.26
C ILE A 26 -1.33 -9.17 -1.65
N ARG A 27 -1.76 -8.39 -2.63
CA ARG A 27 -1.78 -8.86 -4.01
C ARG A 27 -1.82 -7.68 -4.96
N VAL A 28 -1.10 -7.79 -6.06
CA VAL A 28 -1.13 -6.80 -7.13
C VAL A 28 -2.06 -7.31 -8.20
N GLU A 29 -3.08 -6.54 -8.50
CA GLU A 29 -4.07 -6.92 -9.50
C GLU A 29 -3.71 -6.44 -10.90
N GLY A 30 -2.92 -5.37 -10.98
CA GLY A 30 -2.48 -4.84 -12.27
C GLY A 30 -1.23 -5.51 -12.77
N GLU A 31 -0.80 -5.12 -13.95
CA GLU A 31 0.40 -5.68 -14.57
C GLU A 31 1.63 -4.90 -14.11
N ASN A 32 2.73 -5.62 -14.00
CA ASN A 32 4.04 -4.99 -13.74
C ASN A 32 4.07 -4.14 -12.47
N GLY A 33 3.34 -4.56 -11.46
CA GLY A 33 3.34 -3.84 -10.20
C GLY A 33 2.41 -2.64 -10.18
N GLU A 34 1.55 -2.52 -11.17
CA GLU A 34 0.64 -1.40 -11.26
C GLU A 34 -0.68 -1.68 -10.53
N PRO A 35 -1.40 -0.61 -10.13
CA PRO A 35 -2.67 -0.78 -9.46
C PRO A 35 -3.72 -1.41 -10.40
N PRO A 36 -4.82 -1.91 -9.85
CA PRO A 36 -5.16 -1.79 -8.43
C PRO A 36 -4.45 -2.81 -7.57
N TYR A 37 -4.47 -2.54 -6.27
CA TYR A 37 -3.85 -3.44 -5.31
C TYR A 37 -4.89 -3.97 -4.34
N LEU A 38 -4.73 -5.22 -3.92
CA LEU A 38 -5.52 -5.73 -2.80
C LEU A 38 -4.73 -5.40 -1.54
N VAL A 39 -5.34 -4.63 -0.67
CA VAL A 39 -4.66 -4.09 0.51
C VAL A 39 -5.37 -4.59 1.76
N ARG A 40 -4.59 -5.04 2.72
CA ARG A 40 -5.08 -5.32 4.04
C ARG A 40 -4.77 -4.12 4.91
N TRP A 41 -5.80 -3.46 5.39
CA TRP A 41 -5.65 -2.28 6.22
C TRP A 41 -5.37 -2.67 7.67
N ARG A 42 -5.00 -1.68 8.44
CA ARG A 42 -4.61 -1.91 9.84
C ARG A 42 -5.71 -2.58 10.67
N ASP A 43 -6.96 -2.33 10.32
CA ASP A 43 -8.09 -2.94 11.01
C ASP A 43 -8.41 -4.33 10.48
N GLU A 44 -7.53 -4.88 9.67
CA GLU A 44 -7.62 -6.21 9.07
C GLU A 44 -8.67 -6.34 7.98
N HIS A 45 -9.29 -5.26 7.58
CA HIS A 45 -10.15 -5.28 6.41
C HIS A 45 -9.30 -5.33 5.15
N GLU A 46 -9.79 -6.06 4.16
CA GLU A 46 -9.13 -6.14 2.87
C GLU A 46 -10.01 -5.50 1.83
N SER A 47 -9.42 -4.71 0.97
CA SER A 47 -10.16 -4.09 -0.12
C SER A 47 -9.23 -3.77 -1.28
N VAL A 48 -9.82 -3.66 -2.47
CA VAL A 48 -9.09 -3.23 -3.64
C VAL A 48 -8.92 -1.72 -3.55
N PHE A 49 -7.70 -1.26 -3.81
CA PHE A 49 -7.36 0.14 -3.65
C PHE A 49 -6.70 0.67 -4.91
N PHE A 50 -7.13 1.84 -5.34
CA PHE A 50 -6.53 2.56 -6.46
C PHE A 50 -5.78 3.76 -5.90
N PRO A 51 -4.46 3.72 -5.86
CA PRO A 51 -3.68 4.83 -5.32
C PRO A 51 -3.94 6.13 -6.07
N ALA A 52 -3.93 7.22 -5.32
CA ALA A 52 -4.09 8.56 -5.87
C ALA A 52 -2.94 9.39 -5.33
N SER A 53 -2.90 10.67 -5.72
CA SER A 53 -1.87 11.55 -5.18
C SER A 53 -2.00 11.60 -3.66
N GLY A 54 -0.88 11.63 -2.98
CA GLY A 54 -0.87 11.55 -1.53
C GLY A 54 -0.69 10.15 -0.99
N THR A 55 -0.64 9.15 -1.87
CA THR A 55 -0.36 7.79 -1.47
C THR A 55 1.13 7.54 -1.54
N GLU A 56 1.68 6.98 -0.50
CA GLU A 56 3.09 6.62 -0.46
C GLU A 56 3.21 5.12 -0.32
N VAL A 57 4.10 4.56 -1.09
CA VAL A 57 4.38 3.13 -1.02
C VAL A 57 5.79 2.95 -0.49
N GLU A 58 5.89 2.22 0.60
CA GLU A 58 7.18 1.88 1.16
C GLU A 58 7.48 0.46 0.78
N HIS A 59 8.48 0.31 -0.07
CA HIS A 59 8.88 -1.01 -0.51
C HIS A 59 9.56 -1.72 0.65
N HIS A 60 8.86 -2.68 1.17
CA HIS A 60 9.36 -3.45 2.29
C HIS A 60 10.21 -4.56 1.72
N ALA A 61 11.35 -4.17 1.20
CA ALA A 61 12.29 -5.15 0.71
C ALA A 61 12.39 -6.22 1.78
N SER A 62 12.28 -7.45 1.35
CA SER A 62 12.36 -8.54 2.27
C SER A 62 13.57 -8.34 3.18
N PRO A 63 13.42 -8.42 4.49
CA PRO A 63 14.56 -8.30 5.37
C PRO A 63 15.65 -9.28 5.01
N GLY A 64 15.25 -10.43 4.52
CA GLY A 64 16.21 -11.39 4.08
C GLY A 64 17.00 -10.91 2.88
N ALA A 65 16.35 -10.14 2.03
CA ALA A 65 17.05 -9.56 0.88
C ALA A 65 17.96 -8.43 1.32
N ALA A 66 17.57 -7.75 2.36
CA ALA A 66 18.39 -6.67 2.90
C ALA A 66 19.53 -7.22 3.74
N GLY A 67 19.30 -8.35 4.29
CA GLY A 67 20.29 -8.99 5.13
C GLY A 67 21.23 -9.80 4.30
#